data_5097ff8c442434d4e75ab593ae01220b
#
_entry.id   5097ff8c442434d4e75ab593ae01220b
#
_cell.length_a   1.000
_cell.length_b   1.000
_cell.length_c   1.000
_cell.angle_alpha   90.00
_cell.angle_beta   90.00
_cell.angle_gamma   90.00
#
_symmetry.space_group_name_H-M   'P 1'
#
loop_
_entity.id
_entity.type
_entity.pdbx_description
1 polymer ?
#
loop_
_entity_poly.entity_id
_entity_poly.type
_entity_poly.pdbx_seq_one_letter_code
_entity_poly.pdbx_strand_id
1 'polypeptide(L)'
;MSRSPRIVWYLTAHGYGHGVRSTAVMQALRRECPGVRLTVVSTLPEDFLRDRLRGFPEGDLSFRRAAFDVGLVQLDSVRADIPATLEKVEALLARRPALVDEETAWLRASAPSAVVADIPAIPLAAAARAGLPRIAIGNFSWDWIYEPYTETDSRWQAAVDAFRADYASADVLLQYPLSPDMSATFPRRIGIPLPARPGRPRRADLAARTGADPARRWILLSFTTLDWTPDALARVAAIADTEFFTVRPLEWQGIPNIHAVDRGEFPFSDIVATVDAVLSKPGFGILADCAANGKPLIYADRENFAEYPVLERAIKTRFRHVHIPAADLYAGKLAPSLDALASAPPSPSRLPLGGDTAAAKEILRRARG
;
A
#
# COMPACT_ATOMS: atom_id res chain seq x y z
N MET A 1 -10.74 -23.62 -28.10
CA MET A 1 -10.65 -22.28 -27.48
C MET A 1 -10.18 -22.46 -26.03
N SER A 2 -9.05 -21.90 -25.63
CA SER A 2 -8.57 -21.98 -24.24
C SER A 2 -9.61 -21.32 -23.34
N ARG A 3 -10.00 -22.00 -22.28
CA ARG A 3 -10.98 -21.51 -21.30
C ARG A 3 -10.40 -20.25 -20.61
N SER A 4 -11.17 -19.17 -20.51
CA SER A 4 -10.73 -17.95 -19.82
C SER A 4 -10.26 -18.25 -18.39
N PRO A 5 -9.10 -17.77 -17.97
CA PRO A 5 -8.54 -18.10 -16.66
C PRO A 5 -9.42 -17.53 -15.53
N ARG A 6 -9.56 -18.31 -14.47
CA ARG A 6 -10.19 -17.90 -13.21
C ARG A 6 -9.10 -17.68 -12.16
N ILE A 7 -8.99 -16.49 -11.65
CA ILE A 7 -8.00 -16.12 -10.63
C ILE A 7 -8.72 -15.89 -9.30
N VAL A 8 -8.23 -16.51 -8.24
CA VAL A 8 -8.61 -16.17 -6.86
C VAL A 8 -7.53 -15.27 -6.29
N TRP A 9 -7.92 -14.09 -5.81
CA TRP A 9 -7.02 -13.08 -5.28
C TRP A 9 -7.30 -12.85 -3.80
N TYR A 10 -6.36 -13.24 -2.95
CA TYR A 10 -6.38 -12.96 -1.51
C TYR A 10 -5.68 -11.63 -1.25
N LEU A 11 -6.38 -10.74 -0.57
CA LEU A 11 -5.97 -9.37 -0.35
C LEU A 11 -6.06 -9.02 1.12
N THR A 12 -4.93 -8.65 1.73
CA THR A 12 -4.91 -8.15 3.11
C THR A 12 -5.74 -6.87 3.24
N ALA A 13 -6.40 -6.72 4.39
CA ALA A 13 -7.15 -5.52 4.73
C ALA A 13 -6.36 -4.59 5.67
N HIS A 14 -5.07 -4.85 5.91
CA HIS A 14 -4.23 -4.05 6.80
C HIS A 14 -4.04 -2.59 6.34
N GLY A 15 -4.53 -2.21 5.19
CA GLY A 15 -4.52 -0.83 4.71
C GLY A 15 -5.00 -0.73 3.27
N TYR A 16 -5.58 0.41 2.95
CA TYR A 16 -6.09 0.68 1.60
C TYR A 16 -5.00 0.65 0.51
N GLY A 17 -3.73 0.83 0.87
CA GLY A 17 -2.61 0.78 -0.08
C GLY A 17 -2.50 -0.56 -0.82
N HIS A 18 -2.73 -1.68 -0.11
CA HIS A 18 -2.79 -3.01 -0.73
C HIS A 18 -3.97 -3.11 -1.71
N GLY A 19 -5.14 -2.60 -1.32
CA GLY A 19 -6.31 -2.55 -2.19
C GLY A 19 -6.05 -1.74 -3.47
N VAL A 20 -5.40 -0.59 -3.34
CA VAL A 20 -5.05 0.28 -4.50
C VAL A 20 -4.14 -0.44 -5.47
N ARG A 21 -3.02 -1.01 -4.99
CA ARG A 21 -2.04 -1.68 -5.86
C ARG A 21 -2.57 -2.97 -6.47
N SER A 22 -3.27 -3.79 -5.67
CA SER A 22 -3.86 -5.05 -6.16
C SER A 22 -4.93 -4.81 -7.20
N THR A 23 -5.84 -3.85 -7.00
CA THR A 23 -6.87 -3.52 -8.00
C THR A 23 -6.28 -2.94 -9.29
N ALA A 24 -5.13 -2.25 -9.24
CA ALA A 24 -4.41 -1.83 -10.43
C ALA A 24 -3.92 -3.03 -11.26
N VAL A 25 -3.38 -4.08 -10.60
CA VAL A 25 -2.99 -5.34 -11.27
C VAL A 25 -4.21 -6.09 -11.81
N MET A 26 -5.30 -6.17 -11.05
CA MET A 26 -6.56 -6.80 -11.50
C MET A 26 -7.12 -6.09 -12.75
N GLN A 27 -7.09 -4.76 -12.80
CA GLN A 27 -7.45 -4.01 -13.99
C GLN A 27 -6.49 -4.28 -15.17
N ALA A 28 -5.20 -4.48 -14.91
CA ALA A 28 -4.24 -4.89 -15.92
C ALA A 28 -4.52 -6.32 -16.43
N LEU A 29 -4.87 -7.27 -15.55
CA LEU A 29 -5.30 -8.61 -15.93
C LEU A 29 -6.46 -8.57 -16.93
N ARG A 30 -7.46 -7.72 -16.67
CA ARG A 30 -8.60 -7.55 -17.57
C ARG A 30 -8.19 -6.97 -18.92
N ARG A 31 -7.28 -5.98 -18.94
CA ARG A 31 -6.78 -5.42 -20.23
C ARG A 31 -6.02 -6.45 -21.04
N GLU A 32 -5.18 -7.26 -20.40
CA GLU A 32 -4.36 -8.30 -21.06
C GLU A 32 -5.20 -9.56 -21.41
N CYS A 33 -6.30 -9.80 -20.71
CA CYS A 33 -7.21 -10.93 -20.93
C CYS A 33 -8.66 -10.52 -20.60
N PRO A 34 -9.42 -9.96 -21.56
CA PRO A 34 -10.76 -9.43 -21.31
C PRO A 34 -11.76 -10.43 -20.71
N GLY A 35 -11.58 -11.73 -20.95
CA GLY A 35 -12.43 -12.79 -20.38
C GLY A 35 -11.93 -13.35 -19.03
N VAL A 36 -10.94 -12.73 -18.37
CA VAL A 36 -10.47 -13.19 -17.07
C VAL A 36 -11.58 -13.05 -16.02
N ARG A 37 -11.76 -14.11 -15.22
CA ARG A 37 -12.69 -14.09 -14.08
C ARG A 37 -11.91 -13.96 -12.78
N LEU A 38 -12.37 -13.07 -11.90
CA LEU A 38 -11.77 -12.79 -10.61
C LEU A 38 -12.70 -13.11 -9.46
N THR A 39 -12.17 -13.76 -8.43
CA THR A 39 -12.76 -13.79 -7.09
C THR A 39 -11.82 -13.10 -6.14
N VAL A 40 -12.25 -11.97 -5.56
CA VAL A 40 -11.46 -11.21 -4.59
C VAL A 40 -11.88 -11.64 -3.18
N VAL A 41 -10.92 -12.13 -2.40
CA VAL A 41 -11.10 -12.57 -1.01
C VAL A 41 -10.42 -11.56 -0.10
N SER A 42 -11.22 -10.78 0.65
CA SER A 42 -10.73 -9.72 1.53
C SER A 42 -11.79 -9.29 2.54
N THR A 43 -11.38 -8.57 3.57
CA THR A 43 -12.28 -7.83 4.48
C THR A 43 -12.27 -6.32 4.23
N LEU A 44 -11.56 -5.83 3.21
CA LEU A 44 -11.72 -4.45 2.74
C LEU A 44 -13.18 -4.18 2.35
N PRO A 45 -13.67 -2.93 2.49
CA PRO A 45 -15.01 -2.56 2.07
C PRO A 45 -15.26 -2.95 0.61
N GLU A 46 -16.34 -3.67 0.35
CA GLU A 46 -16.67 -4.16 -0.99
C GLU A 46 -16.93 -3.01 -1.96
N ASP A 47 -17.57 -1.93 -1.50
CA ASP A 47 -17.83 -0.73 -2.31
C ASP A 47 -16.52 -0.08 -2.80
N PHE A 48 -15.50 -0.02 -1.94
CA PHE A 48 -14.17 0.44 -2.33
C PHE A 48 -13.56 -0.43 -3.44
N LEU A 49 -13.67 -1.76 -3.31
CA LEU A 49 -13.13 -2.68 -4.31
C LEU A 49 -13.93 -2.61 -5.63
N ARG A 50 -15.25 -2.54 -5.55
CA ARG A 50 -16.13 -2.40 -6.73
C ARG A 50 -15.87 -1.10 -7.50
N ASP A 51 -15.71 -0.01 -6.78
CA ASP A 51 -15.39 1.29 -7.39
C ASP A 51 -14.09 1.22 -8.20
N ARG A 52 -13.05 0.60 -7.65
CA ARG A 52 -11.77 0.46 -8.32
C ARG A 52 -11.73 -0.59 -9.44
N LEU A 53 -12.65 -1.54 -9.40
CA LEU A 53 -12.79 -2.61 -10.40
C LEU A 53 -13.95 -2.37 -11.36
N ARG A 54 -14.43 -1.12 -11.46
CA ARG A 54 -15.47 -0.75 -12.43
C ARG A 54 -15.13 -1.22 -13.83
N GLY A 55 -16.15 -1.73 -14.51
CA GLY A 55 -16.06 -2.18 -15.90
C GLY A 55 -15.72 -3.66 -16.06
N PHE A 56 -15.53 -4.46 -14.97
CA PHE A 56 -15.64 -5.91 -15.12
C PHE A 56 -17.08 -6.28 -15.51
N PRO A 57 -17.28 -7.20 -16.47
CA PRO A 57 -18.60 -7.71 -16.81
C PRO A 57 -19.27 -8.35 -15.59
N GLU A 58 -20.60 -8.32 -15.58
CA GLU A 58 -21.38 -9.05 -14.59
C GLU A 58 -21.08 -10.56 -14.68
N GLY A 59 -20.80 -11.18 -13.54
CA GLY A 59 -20.41 -12.60 -13.46
C GLY A 59 -18.92 -12.89 -13.62
N ASP A 60 -18.11 -11.93 -14.08
CA ASP A 60 -16.65 -12.09 -14.15
C ASP A 60 -15.91 -11.61 -12.90
N LEU A 61 -16.60 -10.92 -11.99
CA LEU A 61 -16.06 -10.43 -10.73
C LEU A 61 -16.94 -10.87 -9.56
N SER A 62 -16.35 -11.54 -8.59
CA SER A 62 -17.03 -11.94 -7.35
C SER A 62 -16.19 -11.56 -6.12
N PHE A 63 -16.86 -11.38 -4.98
CA PHE A 63 -16.23 -11.04 -3.71
C PHE A 63 -16.58 -12.08 -2.67
N ARG A 64 -15.60 -12.41 -1.83
CA ARG A 64 -15.77 -13.27 -0.66
C ARG A 64 -15.15 -12.60 0.55
N ARG A 65 -15.93 -12.41 1.60
CA ARG A 65 -15.44 -11.78 2.84
C ARG A 65 -14.76 -12.83 3.71
N ALA A 66 -13.42 -12.80 3.78
CA ALA A 66 -12.61 -13.61 4.67
C ALA A 66 -11.28 -12.92 4.98
N ALA A 67 -10.70 -13.21 6.16
CA ALA A 67 -9.40 -12.71 6.60
C ALA A 67 -8.46 -13.89 6.89
N PHE A 68 -7.23 -13.78 6.41
CA PHE A 68 -6.17 -14.77 6.55
C PHE A 68 -4.87 -14.19 7.12
N ASP A 69 -4.91 -12.96 7.57
CA ASP A 69 -3.83 -12.27 8.28
C ASP A 69 -4.41 -11.27 9.29
N VAL A 70 -3.54 -10.72 10.13
CA VAL A 70 -3.91 -9.75 11.18
C VAL A 70 -3.37 -8.36 10.83
N GLY A 71 -2.18 -8.29 10.26
CA GLY A 71 -1.44 -7.02 10.16
C GLY A 71 -0.86 -6.57 11.50
N LEU A 72 -0.72 -5.25 11.67
CA LEU A 72 -0.37 -4.63 12.94
C LEU A 72 -1.58 -3.86 13.48
N VAL A 73 -1.93 -4.09 14.74
CA VAL A 73 -2.93 -3.27 15.44
C VAL A 73 -2.38 -1.87 15.60
N GLN A 74 -3.09 -0.86 15.09
CA GLN A 74 -2.65 0.52 15.12
C GLN A 74 -3.20 1.23 16.35
N LEU A 75 -2.34 1.95 17.09
CA LEU A 75 -2.75 2.90 18.11
C LEU A 75 -3.10 4.26 17.47
N ASP A 76 -2.30 4.67 16.50
CA ASP A 76 -2.49 5.90 15.72
C ASP A 76 -1.81 5.79 14.34
N SER A 77 -1.66 6.90 13.63
CA SER A 77 -1.03 6.92 12.31
C SER A 77 0.44 6.50 12.29
N VAL A 78 1.15 6.56 13.43
CA VAL A 78 2.61 6.35 13.52
C VAL A 78 2.99 5.17 14.41
N ARG A 79 2.14 4.77 15.38
CA ARG A 79 2.43 3.75 16.40
C ARG A 79 1.56 2.52 16.26
N ALA A 80 2.16 1.34 16.48
CA ALA A 80 1.48 0.05 16.51
C ALA A 80 1.44 -0.50 17.96
N ASP A 81 0.35 -1.21 18.30
CA ASP A 81 0.21 -1.98 19.52
C ASP A 81 0.74 -3.39 19.29
N ILE A 82 1.99 -3.62 19.65
CA ILE A 82 2.67 -4.90 19.41
C ILE A 82 2.10 -6.02 20.29
N PRO A 83 1.84 -5.81 21.62
CA PRO A 83 1.18 -6.82 22.44
C PRO A 83 -0.19 -7.25 21.90
N ALA A 84 -1.07 -6.30 21.59
CA ALA A 84 -2.40 -6.61 21.05
C ALA A 84 -2.31 -7.27 19.65
N THR A 85 -1.27 -6.96 18.88
CA THR A 85 -0.99 -7.64 17.61
C THR A 85 -0.63 -9.09 17.84
N LEU A 86 0.26 -9.39 18.82
CA LEU A 86 0.66 -10.75 19.15
C LEU A 86 -0.52 -11.62 19.53
N GLU A 87 -1.38 -11.15 20.44
CA GLU A 87 -2.60 -11.88 20.86
C GLU A 87 -3.48 -12.30 19.67
N LYS A 88 -3.68 -11.36 18.72
CA LYS A 88 -4.46 -11.66 17.51
C LYS A 88 -3.76 -12.63 16.56
N VAL A 89 -2.44 -12.54 16.46
CA VAL A 89 -1.64 -13.45 15.64
C VAL A 89 -1.67 -14.86 16.25
N GLU A 90 -1.50 -14.99 17.57
CA GLU A 90 -1.62 -16.29 18.27
C GLU A 90 -3.01 -16.91 18.05
N ALA A 91 -4.08 -16.12 18.16
CA ALA A 91 -5.44 -16.58 17.88
C ALA A 91 -5.63 -17.02 16.42
N LEU A 92 -5.01 -16.34 15.46
CA LEU A 92 -5.02 -16.76 14.06
C LEU A 92 -4.25 -18.08 13.87
N LEU A 93 -3.08 -18.22 14.48
CA LEU A 93 -2.25 -19.44 14.40
C LEU A 93 -2.94 -20.65 15.01
N ALA A 94 -3.67 -20.49 16.11
CA ALA A 94 -4.47 -21.56 16.71
C ALA A 94 -5.54 -22.09 15.74
N ARG A 95 -6.08 -21.22 14.88
CA ARG A 95 -7.08 -21.58 13.86
C ARG A 95 -6.49 -21.98 12.51
N ARG A 96 -5.18 -21.73 12.31
CA ARG A 96 -4.53 -21.94 11.00
C ARG A 96 -4.74 -23.33 10.40
N PRO A 97 -4.64 -24.47 11.14
CA PRO A 97 -4.88 -25.78 10.55
C PRO A 97 -6.28 -25.91 9.92
N ALA A 98 -7.31 -25.52 10.65
CA ALA A 98 -8.68 -25.53 10.16
C ALA A 98 -8.87 -24.58 8.95
N LEU A 99 -8.31 -23.37 9.02
CA LEU A 99 -8.37 -22.40 7.90
C LEU A 99 -7.71 -22.96 6.63
N VAL A 100 -6.56 -23.64 6.75
CA VAL A 100 -5.91 -24.28 5.61
C VAL A 100 -6.76 -25.41 5.04
N ASP A 101 -7.39 -26.23 5.88
CA ASP A 101 -8.21 -27.36 5.43
C ASP A 101 -9.49 -26.86 4.73
N GLU A 102 -10.21 -25.94 5.34
CA GLU A 102 -11.41 -25.31 4.78
C GLU A 102 -11.12 -24.62 3.45
N GLU A 103 -10.03 -23.85 3.40
CA GLU A 103 -9.66 -23.12 2.20
C GLU A 103 -9.18 -24.03 1.08
N THR A 104 -8.48 -25.12 1.42
CA THR A 104 -8.11 -26.16 0.46
C THR A 104 -9.31 -26.80 -0.20
N ALA A 105 -10.34 -27.13 0.61
CA ALA A 105 -11.60 -27.70 0.11
C ALA A 105 -12.32 -26.71 -0.81
N TRP A 106 -12.42 -25.44 -0.41
CA TRP A 106 -13.05 -24.38 -1.22
C TRP A 106 -12.31 -24.14 -2.54
N LEU A 107 -10.97 -24.08 -2.51
CA LEU A 107 -10.15 -23.92 -3.71
C LEU A 107 -10.31 -25.10 -4.70
N ARG A 108 -10.36 -26.33 -4.18
CA ARG A 108 -10.64 -27.51 -5.03
C ARG A 108 -12.01 -27.45 -5.69
N ALA A 109 -13.03 -27.05 -4.94
CA ALA A 109 -14.40 -26.92 -5.45
C ALA A 109 -14.54 -25.79 -6.47
N SER A 110 -13.89 -24.65 -6.24
CA SER A 110 -13.92 -23.49 -7.16
C SER A 110 -13.02 -23.67 -8.38
N ALA A 111 -12.02 -24.56 -8.32
CA ALA A 111 -11.08 -24.90 -9.39
C ALA A 111 -10.52 -23.68 -10.15
N PRO A 112 -9.83 -22.73 -9.47
CA PRO A 112 -9.22 -21.60 -10.16
C PRO A 112 -8.00 -22.04 -10.98
N SER A 113 -7.65 -21.24 -11.97
CA SER A 113 -6.43 -21.42 -12.78
C SER A 113 -5.18 -21.01 -12.02
N ALA A 114 -5.29 -20.09 -11.09
CA ALA A 114 -4.21 -19.68 -10.20
C ALA A 114 -4.76 -18.93 -8.95
N VAL A 115 -3.94 -18.95 -7.91
CA VAL A 115 -4.13 -18.19 -6.66
C VAL A 115 -3.09 -17.10 -6.59
N VAL A 116 -3.50 -15.88 -6.22
CA VAL A 116 -2.63 -14.73 -5.96
C VAL A 116 -2.86 -14.25 -4.53
N ALA A 117 -1.80 -13.95 -3.79
CA ALA A 117 -1.88 -13.41 -2.43
C ALA A 117 -1.07 -12.11 -2.29
N ASP A 118 -1.74 -11.00 -1.97
CA ASP A 118 -1.17 -9.72 -1.57
C ASP A 118 -1.60 -9.41 -0.11
N ILE A 119 -1.02 -9.88 0.93
CA ILE A 119 0.07 -10.83 1.13
C ILE A 119 -0.30 -11.88 2.20
N PRO A 120 -1.56 -12.30 2.39
CA PRO A 120 -1.86 -13.35 3.34
C PRO A 120 -1.10 -14.65 3.01
N ALA A 121 -0.42 -15.25 4.02
CA ALA A 121 0.38 -16.46 3.83
C ALA A 121 -0.46 -17.74 3.74
N ILE A 122 -1.45 -17.88 4.63
CA ILE A 122 -2.29 -19.09 4.79
C ILE A 122 -2.90 -19.57 3.46
N PRO A 123 -3.44 -18.71 2.58
CA PRO A 123 -3.99 -19.13 1.29
C PRO A 123 -2.97 -19.77 0.34
N LEU A 124 -1.69 -19.42 0.46
CA LEU A 124 -0.63 -20.07 -0.34
C LEU A 124 -0.42 -21.51 0.08
N ALA A 125 -0.43 -21.81 1.39
CA ALA A 125 -0.38 -23.18 1.89
C ALA A 125 -1.61 -23.99 1.47
N ALA A 126 -2.81 -23.39 1.52
CA ALA A 126 -4.03 -24.04 1.04
C ALA A 126 -3.99 -24.33 -0.47
N ALA A 127 -3.51 -23.38 -1.27
CA ALA A 127 -3.34 -23.54 -2.71
C ALA A 127 -2.30 -24.63 -3.06
N ALA A 128 -1.21 -24.74 -2.26
CA ALA A 128 -0.23 -25.81 -2.40
C ALA A 128 -0.88 -27.19 -2.18
N ARG A 129 -1.67 -27.34 -1.12
CA ARG A 129 -2.40 -28.59 -0.84
C ARG A 129 -3.49 -28.89 -1.91
N ALA A 130 -4.04 -27.86 -2.53
CA ALA A 130 -4.98 -28.02 -3.63
C ALA A 130 -4.29 -28.32 -4.99
N GLY A 131 -2.95 -28.26 -5.07
CA GLY A 131 -2.21 -28.49 -6.32
C GLY A 131 -2.35 -27.34 -7.34
N LEU A 132 -2.59 -26.11 -6.87
CA LEU A 132 -2.85 -24.94 -7.73
C LEU A 132 -1.60 -24.08 -7.91
N PRO A 133 -1.43 -23.41 -9.06
CA PRO A 133 -0.45 -22.34 -9.22
C PRO A 133 -0.70 -21.23 -8.20
N ARG A 134 0.36 -20.81 -7.48
CA ARG A 134 0.27 -19.87 -6.36
C ARG A 134 1.36 -18.83 -6.40
N ILE A 135 0.93 -17.59 -6.44
CA ILE A 135 1.75 -16.41 -6.66
C ILE A 135 1.61 -15.48 -5.46
N ALA A 136 2.70 -15.18 -4.79
CA ALA A 136 2.75 -14.06 -3.86
C ALA A 136 3.07 -12.77 -4.63
N ILE A 137 2.51 -11.65 -4.19
CA ILE A 137 2.84 -10.33 -4.73
C ILE A 137 2.93 -9.33 -3.60
N GLY A 138 4.01 -8.55 -3.52
CA GLY A 138 4.17 -7.58 -2.43
C GLY A 138 5.55 -6.96 -2.36
N ASN A 139 5.71 -6.09 -1.37
CA ASN A 139 6.96 -5.43 -1.02
C ASN A 139 7.49 -5.85 0.37
N PHE A 140 6.77 -6.66 1.11
CA PHE A 140 7.15 -7.29 2.37
C PHE A 140 6.37 -8.58 2.58
N SER A 141 6.68 -9.33 3.64
CA SER A 141 5.94 -10.49 4.13
C SER A 141 5.73 -10.40 5.65
N TRP A 142 4.71 -11.06 6.19
CA TRP A 142 4.40 -10.96 7.62
C TRP A 142 5.46 -11.62 8.50
N ASP A 143 6.12 -12.68 8.07
CA ASP A 143 7.26 -13.25 8.79
C ASP A 143 8.39 -12.22 8.96
N TRP A 144 8.70 -11.47 7.89
CA TRP A 144 9.70 -10.40 7.94
C TRP A 144 9.27 -9.23 8.83
N ILE A 145 7.99 -8.83 8.81
CA ILE A 145 7.46 -7.77 9.67
C ILE A 145 7.54 -8.15 11.14
N TYR A 146 7.28 -9.43 11.48
CA TYR A 146 7.21 -9.89 12.86
C TYR A 146 8.58 -10.34 13.40
N GLU A 147 9.56 -10.67 12.55
CA GLU A 147 10.88 -11.16 12.96
C GLU A 147 11.59 -10.25 13.99
N PRO A 148 11.64 -8.91 13.85
CA PRO A 148 12.28 -8.05 14.85
C PRO A 148 11.66 -8.13 16.26
N TYR A 149 10.38 -8.48 16.36
CA TYR A 149 9.71 -8.56 17.65
C TYR A 149 10.10 -9.82 18.45
N THR A 150 10.73 -10.80 17.82
CA THR A 150 11.28 -11.98 18.51
C THR A 150 12.35 -11.63 19.53
N GLU A 151 13.05 -10.51 19.34
CA GLU A 151 14.06 -10.01 20.28
C GLU A 151 13.46 -9.55 21.62
N THR A 152 12.20 -9.12 21.59
CA THR A 152 11.49 -8.60 22.79
C THR A 152 10.54 -9.62 23.39
N ASP A 153 9.98 -10.52 22.59
CA ASP A 153 9.07 -11.59 23.03
C ASP A 153 9.22 -12.82 22.15
N SER A 154 9.76 -13.90 22.72
CA SER A 154 10.03 -15.16 22.01
C SER A 154 8.77 -15.84 21.44
N ARG A 155 7.56 -15.50 21.88
CA ARG A 155 6.30 -16.01 21.33
C ARG A 155 6.11 -15.67 19.86
N TRP A 156 6.72 -14.60 19.38
CA TRP A 156 6.70 -14.22 17.97
C TRP A 156 7.36 -15.27 17.06
N GLN A 157 8.31 -16.08 17.58
CA GLN A 157 9.03 -17.09 16.78
C GLN A 157 8.07 -18.07 16.12
N ALA A 158 7.03 -18.50 16.83
CA ALA A 158 6.02 -19.41 16.27
C ALA A 158 5.27 -18.79 15.08
N ALA A 159 4.99 -17.48 15.13
CA ALA A 159 4.37 -16.76 14.04
C ALA A 159 5.30 -16.62 12.83
N VAL A 160 6.54 -16.22 13.08
CA VAL A 160 7.58 -16.09 12.04
C VAL A 160 7.77 -17.41 11.29
N ASP A 161 7.93 -18.52 12.04
CA ASP A 161 8.16 -19.83 11.45
C ASP A 161 6.95 -20.32 10.64
N ALA A 162 5.75 -20.17 11.19
CA ALA A 162 4.51 -20.59 10.52
C ALA A 162 4.27 -19.83 9.21
N PHE A 163 4.39 -18.50 9.23
CA PHE A 163 4.20 -17.70 8.02
C PHE A 163 5.32 -17.89 7.00
N ARG A 164 6.56 -18.04 7.45
CA ARG A 164 7.71 -18.36 6.56
C ARG A 164 7.49 -19.68 5.83
N ALA A 165 7.02 -20.72 6.54
CA ALA A 165 6.69 -22.00 5.94
C ALA A 165 5.55 -21.88 4.91
N ASP A 166 4.51 -21.09 5.21
CA ASP A 166 3.41 -20.86 4.27
C ASP A 166 3.86 -20.12 3.01
N TYR A 167 4.66 -19.06 3.17
CA TYR A 167 5.22 -18.30 2.04
C TYR A 167 6.19 -19.11 1.19
N ALA A 168 6.99 -19.99 1.81
CA ALA A 168 7.91 -20.88 1.09
C ALA A 168 7.17 -21.82 0.12
N SER A 169 5.87 -22.05 0.32
CA SER A 169 5.03 -22.81 -0.59
C SER A 169 4.72 -22.08 -1.90
N ALA A 170 4.91 -20.76 -1.99
CA ALA A 170 4.64 -20.00 -3.21
C ALA A 170 5.55 -20.43 -4.36
N ASP A 171 4.98 -20.51 -5.58
CA ASP A 171 5.77 -20.81 -6.79
C ASP A 171 6.68 -19.63 -7.15
N VAL A 172 6.29 -18.41 -6.80
CA VAL A 172 7.05 -17.18 -7.02
C VAL A 172 6.50 -16.03 -6.17
N LEU A 173 7.41 -15.12 -5.76
CA LEU A 173 7.05 -13.78 -5.33
C LEU A 173 7.24 -12.80 -6.49
N LEU A 174 6.20 -12.08 -6.86
CA LEU A 174 6.30 -10.87 -7.68
C LEU A 174 6.65 -9.70 -6.75
N GLN A 175 7.93 -9.36 -6.71
CA GLN A 175 8.48 -8.43 -5.73
C GLN A 175 8.49 -7.01 -6.28
N TYR A 176 7.77 -6.10 -5.61
CA TYR A 176 7.85 -4.67 -5.88
C TYR A 176 9.21 -4.09 -5.44
N PRO A 177 9.68 -2.98 -6.02
CA PRO A 177 10.82 -2.24 -5.48
C PRO A 177 10.49 -1.65 -4.10
N LEU A 178 11.47 -1.07 -3.43
CA LEU A 178 11.36 -0.54 -2.06
C LEU A 178 11.05 -1.65 -1.04
N SER A 179 11.58 -2.82 -1.28
CA SER A 179 11.42 -4.04 -0.47
C SER A 179 12.69 -4.36 0.30
N PRO A 180 12.58 -5.06 1.44
CA PRO A 180 13.72 -5.73 2.05
C PRO A 180 14.20 -6.91 1.20
N ASP A 181 15.29 -7.53 1.62
CA ASP A 181 15.64 -8.85 1.11
C ASP A 181 14.70 -9.91 1.71
N MET A 182 13.94 -10.57 0.84
CA MET A 182 13.03 -11.66 1.20
C MET A 182 13.52 -13.02 0.66
N SER A 183 14.83 -13.17 0.43
CA SER A 183 15.39 -14.40 -0.13
C SER A 183 15.25 -15.62 0.79
N ALA A 184 15.26 -15.40 2.10
CA ALA A 184 15.06 -16.45 3.09
C ALA A 184 13.64 -17.02 3.08
N THR A 185 12.66 -16.18 2.74
CA THR A 185 11.23 -16.55 2.73
C THR A 185 10.79 -17.07 1.36
N PHE A 186 11.26 -16.43 0.28
CA PHE A 186 10.84 -16.76 -1.09
C PHE A 186 12.05 -17.16 -1.95
N PRO A 187 12.27 -18.47 -2.19
CA PRO A 187 13.38 -18.94 -3.02
C PRO A 187 13.31 -18.46 -4.48
N ARG A 188 12.10 -18.25 -5.00
CA ARG A 188 11.88 -17.75 -6.37
C ARG A 188 11.21 -16.38 -6.33
N ARG A 189 11.91 -15.39 -6.87
CA ARG A 189 11.46 -14.00 -6.91
C ARG A 189 11.63 -13.43 -8.30
N ILE A 190 10.67 -12.62 -8.71
CA ILE A 190 10.71 -11.83 -9.93
C ILE A 190 10.50 -10.38 -9.53
N GLY A 191 11.53 -9.55 -9.70
CA GLY A 191 11.40 -8.10 -9.51
C GLY A 191 10.48 -7.51 -10.59
N ILE A 192 9.48 -6.77 -10.15
CA ILE A 192 8.56 -6.05 -11.04
C ILE A 192 8.63 -4.54 -10.76
N PRO A 193 8.32 -3.68 -11.74
CA PRO A 193 8.28 -2.24 -11.54
C PRO A 193 7.23 -1.78 -10.49
N LEU A 194 7.19 -0.49 -10.17
CA LEU A 194 6.14 0.08 -9.33
C LEU A 194 4.75 -0.06 -9.99
N PRO A 195 3.72 -0.45 -9.24
CA PRO A 195 2.35 -0.59 -9.76
C PRO A 195 1.59 0.75 -9.78
N ALA A 196 2.31 1.87 -9.67
CA ALA A 196 1.74 3.21 -9.67
C ALA A 196 1.68 3.79 -11.09
N ARG A 197 0.76 4.70 -11.30
CA ARG A 197 0.60 5.45 -12.56
C ARG A 197 0.65 6.95 -12.29
N PRO A 198 1.23 7.73 -13.21
CA PRO A 198 1.15 9.18 -13.11
C PRO A 198 -0.31 9.65 -13.07
N GLY A 199 -0.59 10.60 -12.20
CA GLY A 199 -1.85 11.32 -12.20
C GLY A 199 -1.84 12.43 -13.25
N ARG A 200 -2.99 13.07 -13.40
CA ARG A 200 -3.19 14.22 -14.28
C ARG A 200 -3.09 15.51 -13.47
N PRO A 201 -2.15 16.42 -13.76
CA PRO A 201 -2.09 17.72 -13.09
C PRO A 201 -3.38 18.53 -13.35
N ARG A 202 -4.00 19.05 -12.29
CA ARG A 202 -5.28 19.78 -12.34
C ARG A 202 -5.24 21.05 -11.48
N ARG A 203 -4.15 21.82 -11.56
CA ARG A 203 -3.92 22.98 -10.67
C ARG A 203 -5.03 24.04 -10.78
N ALA A 204 -5.46 24.37 -12.00
CA ALA A 204 -6.52 25.34 -12.20
C ALA A 204 -7.87 24.86 -11.64
N ASP A 205 -8.24 23.57 -11.88
CA ASP A 205 -9.47 23.00 -11.37
C ASP A 205 -9.49 22.97 -9.83
N LEU A 206 -8.36 22.58 -9.25
CA LEU A 206 -8.21 22.46 -7.81
C LEU A 206 -8.20 23.86 -7.14
N ALA A 207 -7.56 24.86 -7.76
CA ALA A 207 -7.62 26.27 -7.33
C ALA A 207 -9.07 26.79 -7.34
N ALA A 208 -9.78 26.60 -8.45
CA ALA A 208 -11.17 27.04 -8.58
C ALA A 208 -12.10 26.37 -7.53
N ARG A 209 -11.82 25.11 -7.20
CA ARG A 209 -12.64 24.33 -6.25
C ARG A 209 -12.38 24.71 -4.81
N THR A 210 -11.14 25.05 -4.45
CA THR A 210 -10.71 25.25 -3.04
C THR A 210 -10.48 26.71 -2.67
N GLY A 211 -10.31 27.59 -3.65
CA GLY A 211 -9.91 28.99 -3.44
C GLY A 211 -8.39 29.15 -3.18
N ALA A 212 -7.61 28.08 -3.30
CA ALA A 212 -6.16 28.14 -3.12
C ALA A 212 -5.50 29.04 -4.18
N ASP A 213 -4.51 29.84 -3.77
CA ASP A 213 -3.74 30.68 -4.67
C ASP A 213 -2.81 29.83 -5.56
N PRO A 214 -3.02 29.78 -6.88
CA PRO A 214 -2.19 28.98 -7.78
C PRO A 214 -0.73 29.47 -7.92
N ALA A 215 -0.42 30.68 -7.47
CA ALA A 215 0.93 31.24 -7.50
C ALA A 215 1.78 30.80 -6.31
N ARG A 216 1.17 30.31 -5.22
CA ARG A 216 1.86 29.84 -4.03
C ARG A 216 2.40 28.42 -4.21
N ARG A 217 3.26 28.00 -3.30
CA ARG A 217 3.73 26.62 -3.18
C ARG A 217 2.60 25.74 -2.64
N TRP A 218 2.36 24.58 -3.27
CA TRP A 218 1.32 23.64 -2.90
C TRP A 218 1.89 22.37 -2.29
N ILE A 219 1.50 22.04 -1.08
CA ILE A 219 1.99 20.87 -0.32
C ILE A 219 0.82 19.95 0.02
N LEU A 220 0.90 18.69 -0.35
CA LEU A 220 -0.04 17.67 0.12
C LEU A 220 0.38 17.13 1.48
N LEU A 221 -0.47 17.28 2.49
CA LEU A 221 -0.35 16.62 3.79
C LEU A 221 -1.02 15.24 3.69
N SER A 222 -0.22 14.22 3.41
CA SER A 222 -0.74 12.86 3.19
C SER A 222 -0.73 12.04 4.45
N PHE A 223 -1.69 12.32 5.34
CA PHE A 223 -1.93 11.59 6.58
C PHE A 223 -3.40 11.15 6.66
N THR A 224 -3.67 10.08 7.42
CA THR A 224 -5.04 9.69 7.75
C THR A 224 -5.58 10.52 8.90
N THR A 225 -4.73 10.71 9.92
CA THR A 225 -4.97 11.56 11.09
C THR A 225 -3.71 12.36 11.37
N LEU A 226 -3.88 13.60 11.80
CA LEU A 226 -2.78 14.47 12.23
C LEU A 226 -3.35 15.44 13.28
N ASP A 227 -3.08 15.15 14.54
CA ASP A 227 -3.66 15.84 15.68
C ASP A 227 -2.86 17.10 16.02
N TRP A 228 -3.05 18.17 15.24
CA TRP A 228 -2.46 19.46 15.52
C TRP A 228 -3.24 20.20 16.59
N THR A 229 -2.51 20.73 17.58
CA THR A 229 -3.05 21.64 18.56
C THR A 229 -3.40 22.99 17.91
N PRO A 230 -4.23 23.85 18.57
CA PRO A 230 -4.49 25.21 18.07
C PRO A 230 -3.21 26.01 17.79
N ASP A 231 -2.19 25.86 18.64
CA ASP A 231 -0.89 26.52 18.44
C ASP A 231 -0.13 26.00 17.22
N ALA A 232 -0.20 24.70 16.95
CA ALA A 232 0.38 24.12 15.75
C ALA A 232 -0.33 24.64 14.49
N LEU A 233 -1.66 24.65 14.50
CA LEU A 233 -2.47 25.20 13.42
C LEU A 233 -2.18 26.68 13.17
N ALA A 234 -2.03 27.48 14.23
CA ALA A 234 -1.68 28.90 14.09
C ALA A 234 -0.30 29.08 13.42
N ARG A 235 0.68 28.23 13.73
CA ARG A 235 2.00 28.25 13.06
C ARG A 235 1.91 27.89 11.60
N VAL A 236 1.12 26.86 11.25
CA VAL A 236 0.91 26.47 9.85
C VAL A 236 0.16 27.54 9.07
N ALA A 237 -0.87 28.14 9.68
CA ALA A 237 -1.61 29.27 9.09
C ALA A 237 -0.73 30.49 8.80
N ALA A 238 0.31 30.72 9.59
CA ALA A 238 1.27 31.81 9.43
C ALA A 238 2.26 31.62 8.26
N ILE A 239 2.29 30.47 7.62
CA ILE A 239 3.15 30.21 6.43
C ILE A 239 2.47 30.79 5.19
N ALA A 240 2.77 32.06 4.91
CA ALA A 240 2.00 32.88 3.96
C ALA A 240 2.19 32.49 2.48
N ASP A 241 3.31 31.85 2.10
CA ASP A 241 3.67 31.50 0.73
C ASP A 241 3.29 30.07 0.32
N THR A 242 2.54 29.37 1.17
CA THR A 242 2.25 27.94 0.99
C THR A 242 0.77 27.64 1.21
N GLU A 243 0.19 26.88 0.29
CA GLU A 243 -1.12 26.28 0.40
C GLU A 243 -0.96 24.78 0.72
N PHE A 244 -1.67 24.33 1.74
CA PHE A 244 -1.65 22.94 2.16
C PHE A 244 -2.93 22.24 1.73
N PHE A 245 -2.80 21.05 1.21
CA PHE A 245 -3.92 20.21 0.80
C PHE A 245 -3.99 18.98 1.68
N THR A 246 -5.19 18.58 2.05
CA THR A 246 -5.46 17.30 2.73
C THR A 246 -6.51 16.53 1.94
N VAL A 247 -6.66 15.27 2.27
CA VAL A 247 -7.71 14.43 1.70
C VAL A 247 -8.66 14.02 2.82
N ARG A 248 -9.97 14.25 2.59
CA ARG A 248 -10.98 13.90 3.59
C ARG A 248 -10.89 12.43 4.01
N PRO A 249 -11.08 12.10 5.30
CA PRO A 249 -11.71 12.95 6.34
C PRO A 249 -10.75 13.90 7.09
N LEU A 250 -9.45 13.97 6.75
CA LEU A 250 -8.54 14.91 7.41
C LEU A 250 -8.82 16.35 6.94
N GLU A 251 -9.36 17.16 7.83
CA GLU A 251 -9.67 18.57 7.56
C GLU A 251 -9.63 19.42 8.83
N TRP A 252 -9.35 20.71 8.66
CA TRP A 252 -9.47 21.74 9.69
C TRP A 252 -10.25 22.91 9.13
N GLN A 253 -11.24 23.37 9.88
CA GLN A 253 -12.06 24.53 9.48
C GLN A 253 -11.42 25.83 9.92
N GLY A 254 -11.59 26.87 9.13
CA GLY A 254 -11.15 28.22 9.47
C GLY A 254 -9.66 28.50 9.33
N ILE A 255 -8.89 27.59 8.74
CA ILE A 255 -7.47 27.80 8.45
C ILE A 255 -7.34 28.18 6.97
N PRO A 256 -6.93 29.43 6.67
CA PRO A 256 -7.09 30.00 5.33
C PRO A 256 -6.24 29.34 4.24
N ASN A 257 -5.12 28.72 4.60
CA ASN A 257 -4.19 28.06 3.69
C ASN A 257 -4.19 26.53 3.80
N ILE A 258 -5.24 25.92 4.40
CA ILE A 258 -5.41 24.46 4.43
C ILE A 258 -6.74 24.09 3.74
N HIS A 259 -6.64 23.26 2.72
CA HIS A 259 -7.75 22.88 1.85
C HIS A 259 -8.00 21.38 1.86
N ALA A 260 -9.16 20.93 2.31
CA ALA A 260 -9.56 19.53 2.28
C ALA A 260 -10.22 19.18 0.95
N VAL A 261 -9.70 18.13 0.29
CA VAL A 261 -10.13 17.67 -1.03
C VAL A 261 -10.84 16.32 -0.91
N ASP A 262 -11.88 16.12 -1.72
CA ASP A 262 -12.59 14.85 -1.82
C ASP A 262 -11.99 13.96 -2.91
N ARG A 263 -11.73 12.67 -2.59
CA ARG A 263 -11.22 11.68 -3.54
C ARG A 263 -12.20 11.32 -4.65
N GLY A 264 -13.48 11.52 -4.43
CA GLY A 264 -14.52 11.31 -5.44
C GLY A 264 -14.46 12.35 -6.55
N GLU A 265 -14.03 13.59 -6.20
CA GLU A 265 -13.92 14.69 -7.13
C GLU A 265 -12.52 14.77 -7.77
N PHE A 266 -11.47 14.51 -6.98
CA PHE A 266 -10.08 14.49 -7.42
C PHE A 266 -9.43 13.17 -7.04
N PRO A 267 -9.12 12.27 -7.99
CA PRO A 267 -8.36 11.07 -7.73
C PRO A 267 -7.05 11.39 -7.01
N PHE A 268 -6.65 10.56 -6.05
CA PHE A 268 -5.47 10.82 -5.21
C PHE A 268 -4.19 11.03 -6.05
N SER A 269 -4.00 10.23 -7.11
CA SER A 269 -2.88 10.39 -8.04
C SER A 269 -2.88 11.76 -8.74
N ASP A 270 -4.06 12.32 -9.04
CA ASP A 270 -4.18 13.65 -9.65
C ASP A 270 -3.82 14.75 -8.65
N ILE A 271 -4.21 14.59 -7.37
CA ILE A 271 -3.79 15.52 -6.30
C ILE A 271 -2.27 15.50 -6.18
N VAL A 272 -1.65 14.31 -6.09
CA VAL A 272 -0.18 14.17 -6.04
C VAL A 272 0.46 14.78 -7.28
N ALA A 273 -0.08 14.56 -8.49
CA ALA A 273 0.43 15.15 -9.71
C ALA A 273 0.35 16.69 -9.73
N THR A 274 -0.62 17.26 -9.00
CA THR A 274 -0.94 18.69 -9.00
C THR A 274 -0.09 19.51 -8.04
N VAL A 275 0.19 18.97 -6.84
CA VAL A 275 0.98 19.66 -5.81
C VAL A 275 2.47 19.75 -6.16
N ASP A 276 3.20 20.63 -5.50
CA ASP A 276 4.64 20.81 -5.74
C ASP A 276 5.48 19.81 -4.93
N ALA A 277 5.01 19.41 -3.74
CA ALA A 277 5.64 18.38 -2.91
C ALA A 277 4.61 17.68 -2.00
N VAL A 278 5.03 16.57 -1.42
CA VAL A 278 4.24 15.80 -0.46
C VAL A 278 4.93 15.80 0.90
N LEU A 279 4.16 16.05 1.97
CA LEU A 279 4.57 15.81 3.34
C LEU A 279 3.81 14.61 3.88
N SER A 280 4.53 13.56 4.29
CA SER A 280 3.93 12.30 4.73
C SER A 280 4.83 11.50 5.67
N LYS A 281 4.26 10.48 6.32
CA LYS A 281 5.06 9.38 6.87
C LYS A 281 5.46 8.42 5.74
N PRO A 282 6.63 7.78 5.80
CA PRO A 282 7.02 6.78 4.82
C PRO A 282 6.03 5.61 4.78
N GLY A 283 5.59 5.29 3.56
CA GLY A 283 4.74 4.16 3.25
C GLY A 283 4.90 3.80 1.78
N PHE A 284 4.78 2.52 1.42
CA PHE A 284 4.99 2.08 0.04
C PHE A 284 4.10 2.83 -0.96
N GLY A 285 2.81 3.00 -0.65
CA GLY A 285 1.85 3.63 -1.57
C GLY A 285 2.21 5.08 -1.89
N ILE A 286 2.47 5.90 -0.87
CA ILE A 286 2.80 7.31 -1.10
C ILE A 286 4.15 7.49 -1.80
N LEU A 287 5.14 6.63 -1.51
CA LEU A 287 6.42 6.65 -2.24
C LEU A 287 6.23 6.26 -3.69
N ALA A 288 5.37 5.28 -3.98
CA ALA A 288 5.04 4.89 -5.35
C ALA A 288 4.35 6.04 -6.11
N ASP A 289 3.41 6.74 -5.47
CA ASP A 289 2.73 7.89 -6.06
C ASP A 289 3.69 9.07 -6.28
N CYS A 290 4.57 9.36 -5.31
CA CYS A 290 5.62 10.38 -5.47
C CYS A 290 6.58 10.04 -6.61
N ALA A 291 7.03 8.79 -6.70
CA ALA A 291 7.90 8.33 -7.78
C ALA A 291 7.23 8.43 -9.16
N ALA A 292 5.96 8.02 -9.25
CA ALA A 292 5.19 8.08 -10.50
C ALA A 292 5.01 9.51 -11.02
N ASN A 293 4.91 10.48 -10.12
CA ASN A 293 4.67 11.89 -10.45
C ASN A 293 5.92 12.78 -10.34
N GLY A 294 7.08 12.20 -10.01
CA GLY A 294 8.34 12.95 -9.85
C GLY A 294 8.28 13.97 -8.71
N LYS A 295 7.52 13.71 -7.64
CA LYS A 295 7.29 14.68 -6.55
C LYS A 295 8.33 14.55 -5.45
N PRO A 296 8.89 15.68 -4.98
CA PRO A 296 9.71 15.73 -3.78
C PRO A 296 8.91 15.33 -2.54
N LEU A 297 9.62 14.85 -1.51
CA LEU A 297 9.03 14.36 -0.28
C LEU A 297 9.63 15.04 0.95
N ILE A 298 8.79 15.57 1.83
CA ILE A 298 9.13 15.81 3.24
C ILE A 298 8.61 14.61 4.01
N TYR A 299 9.47 13.87 4.71
CA TYR A 299 9.06 12.67 5.42
C TYR A 299 9.31 12.77 6.92
N ALA A 300 8.33 12.34 7.70
CA ALA A 300 8.42 12.30 9.15
C ALA A 300 8.85 10.91 9.64
N ASP A 301 9.34 10.86 10.88
CA ASP A 301 9.68 9.61 11.56
C ASP A 301 8.47 8.67 11.67
N ARG A 302 8.76 7.39 11.76
CA ARG A 302 7.77 6.36 12.08
C ARG A 302 8.38 5.38 13.07
N GLU A 303 7.71 5.17 14.21
CA GLU A 303 8.17 4.31 15.28
C GLU A 303 7.61 2.89 15.15
N ASN A 304 8.37 1.89 15.61
CA ASN A 304 7.96 0.48 15.70
C ASN A 304 7.39 -0.10 14.40
N PHE A 305 7.99 0.28 13.28
CA PHE A 305 7.53 -0.15 11.96
C PHE A 305 8.70 -0.71 11.15
N ALA A 306 8.73 -2.02 10.97
CA ALA A 306 9.85 -2.73 10.35
C ALA A 306 10.19 -2.24 8.92
N GLU A 307 9.19 -1.78 8.15
CA GLU A 307 9.44 -1.20 6.82
C GLU A 307 10.17 0.14 6.85
N TYR A 308 10.10 0.90 7.97
CA TYR A 308 10.62 2.27 8.01
C TYR A 308 12.09 2.38 7.59
N PRO A 309 13.04 1.59 8.11
CA PRO A 309 14.44 1.68 7.70
C PRO A 309 14.66 1.37 6.20
N VAL A 310 13.86 0.46 5.63
CA VAL A 310 13.91 0.10 4.21
C VAL A 310 13.42 1.25 3.34
N LEU A 311 12.27 1.82 3.71
CA LEU A 311 11.66 2.93 2.98
C LEU A 311 12.48 4.21 3.14
N GLU A 312 13.03 4.49 4.32
CA GLU A 312 13.90 5.62 4.56
C GLU A 312 15.18 5.55 3.72
N ARG A 313 15.83 4.38 3.65
CA ARG A 313 16.97 4.15 2.75
C ARG A 313 16.60 4.42 1.29
N ALA A 314 15.42 3.97 0.88
CA ALA A 314 14.92 4.22 -0.47
C ALA A 314 14.66 5.72 -0.71
N ILE A 315 14.10 6.44 0.26
CA ILE A 315 13.90 7.89 0.20
C ILE A 315 15.26 8.58 0.00
N LYS A 316 16.22 8.30 0.87
CA LYS A 316 17.56 8.91 0.85
C LYS A 316 18.32 8.66 -0.47
N THR A 317 18.05 7.54 -1.14
CA THR A 317 18.80 7.15 -2.36
C THR A 317 18.05 7.40 -3.67
N ARG A 318 16.73 7.64 -3.65
CA ARG A 318 15.90 7.69 -4.86
C ARG A 318 15.06 8.94 -5.01
N PHE A 319 14.86 9.72 -3.94
CA PHE A 319 13.96 10.87 -3.97
C PHE A 319 14.69 12.18 -3.67
N ARG A 320 14.20 13.27 -4.21
CA ARG A 320 14.45 14.59 -3.65
C ARG A 320 13.65 14.67 -2.35
N HIS A 321 14.33 14.90 -1.23
CA HIS A 321 13.68 14.74 0.08
C HIS A 321 14.26 15.66 1.14
N VAL A 322 13.48 15.87 2.19
CA VAL A 322 13.88 16.44 3.47
C VAL A 322 13.25 15.59 4.59
N HIS A 323 13.99 15.37 5.65
CA HIS A 323 13.47 14.78 6.88
C HIS A 323 12.91 15.87 7.79
N ILE A 324 11.76 15.62 8.41
CA ILE A 324 11.18 16.43 9.48
C ILE A 324 11.03 15.56 10.73
N PRO A 325 11.60 15.95 11.89
CA PRO A 325 11.34 15.25 13.15
C PRO A 325 9.83 15.20 13.46
N ALA A 326 9.34 14.07 13.97
CA ALA A 326 7.93 13.93 14.33
C ALA A 326 7.47 15.02 15.31
N ALA A 327 8.32 15.40 16.29
CA ALA A 327 8.02 16.49 17.23
C ALA A 327 7.78 17.83 16.52
N ASP A 328 8.54 18.16 15.49
CA ASP A 328 8.38 19.41 14.73
C ASP A 328 7.14 19.33 13.82
N LEU A 329 6.86 18.17 13.23
CA LEU A 329 5.60 17.94 12.50
C LEU A 329 4.38 18.19 13.39
N TYR A 330 4.31 17.55 14.57
CA TYR A 330 3.19 17.70 15.48
C TYR A 330 3.10 19.10 16.10
N ALA A 331 4.23 19.80 16.22
CA ALA A 331 4.26 21.20 16.64
C ALA A 331 3.90 22.21 15.54
N GLY A 332 3.64 21.77 14.30
CA GLY A 332 3.35 22.65 13.15
C GLY A 332 4.56 23.46 12.64
N LYS A 333 5.79 23.06 13.00
CA LYS A 333 7.04 23.75 12.61
C LYS A 333 7.49 23.30 11.20
N LEU A 334 6.71 23.58 10.17
CA LEU A 334 6.96 23.08 8.82
C LEU A 334 7.91 23.97 8.01
N ALA A 335 7.96 25.27 8.27
CA ALA A 335 8.69 26.24 7.44
C ALA A 335 10.16 25.86 7.20
N PRO A 336 10.98 25.45 8.21
CA PRO A 336 12.37 25.07 7.96
C PRO A 336 12.53 23.91 6.98
N SER A 337 11.63 22.91 7.04
CA SER A 337 11.66 21.75 6.12
C SER A 337 11.21 22.12 4.71
N LEU A 338 10.27 23.07 4.57
CA LEU A 338 9.83 23.60 3.28
C LEU A 338 10.96 24.40 2.59
N ASP A 339 11.71 25.19 3.35
CA ASP A 339 12.83 25.96 2.85
C ASP A 339 14.03 25.07 2.49
N ALA A 340 14.31 24.07 3.34
CA ALA A 340 15.34 23.06 3.05
C ALA A 340 15.02 22.27 1.77
N LEU A 341 13.73 21.98 1.51
CA LEU A 341 13.34 21.26 0.30
C LEU A 341 13.63 22.07 -0.97
N ALA A 342 13.56 23.40 -0.91
CA ALA A 342 13.87 24.26 -2.07
C ALA A 342 15.30 24.06 -2.56
N SER A 343 16.25 23.84 -1.65
CA SER A 343 17.68 23.64 -1.93
C SER A 343 18.11 22.15 -1.95
N ALA A 344 17.20 21.21 -1.67
CA ALA A 344 17.51 19.79 -1.68
C ALA A 344 17.92 19.30 -3.07
N PRO A 345 18.91 18.40 -3.21
CA PRO A 345 19.37 17.89 -4.48
C PRO A 345 18.25 17.16 -5.25
N PRO A 346 18.28 17.17 -6.59
CA PRO A 346 17.27 16.45 -7.37
C PRO A 346 17.33 14.95 -7.13
N SER A 347 16.23 14.24 -7.44
CA SER A 347 16.18 12.78 -7.33
C SER A 347 17.27 12.12 -8.18
N PRO A 348 18.10 11.22 -7.62
CA PRO A 348 19.21 10.61 -8.35
C PRO A 348 18.79 9.74 -9.53
N SER A 349 17.63 9.10 -9.45
CA SER A 349 17.11 8.19 -10.48
C SER A 349 15.60 8.06 -10.40
N ARG A 350 14.97 7.72 -11.53
CA ARG A 350 13.54 7.39 -11.57
C ARG A 350 13.34 5.89 -11.34
N LEU A 351 12.33 5.54 -10.55
CA LEU A 351 11.91 4.15 -10.41
C LEU A 351 11.06 3.75 -11.63
N PRO A 352 11.26 2.55 -12.20
CA PRO A 352 10.47 2.10 -13.32
C PRO A 352 9.01 1.87 -12.93
N LEU A 353 8.08 2.23 -13.82
CA LEU A 353 6.63 2.08 -13.67
C LEU A 353 6.11 0.94 -14.55
N GLY A 354 4.83 0.57 -14.39
CA GLY A 354 4.16 -0.49 -15.16
C GLY A 354 4.17 -1.86 -14.48
N GLY A 355 4.41 -1.89 -13.17
CA GLY A 355 4.37 -3.12 -12.38
C GLY A 355 3.03 -3.82 -12.38
N ASP A 356 1.93 -3.08 -12.54
CA ASP A 356 0.59 -3.64 -12.72
C ASP A 356 0.50 -4.52 -13.98
N THR A 357 1.02 -4.05 -15.11
CA THR A 357 1.03 -4.79 -16.38
C THR A 357 2.04 -5.94 -16.34
N ALA A 358 3.22 -5.74 -15.77
CA ALA A 358 4.23 -6.79 -15.63
C ALA A 358 3.71 -7.95 -14.76
N ALA A 359 3.08 -7.64 -13.61
CA ALA A 359 2.45 -8.63 -12.76
C ALA A 359 1.32 -9.38 -13.47
N ALA A 360 0.44 -8.65 -14.17
CA ALA A 360 -0.67 -9.26 -14.89
C ALA A 360 -0.21 -10.28 -15.95
N LYS A 361 0.82 -9.96 -16.72
CA LYS A 361 1.40 -10.86 -17.72
C LYS A 361 1.98 -12.12 -17.09
N GLU A 362 2.72 -11.99 -15.99
CA GLU A 362 3.30 -13.15 -15.31
C GLU A 362 2.23 -14.02 -14.64
N ILE A 363 1.20 -13.42 -14.02
CA ILE A 363 0.06 -14.17 -13.46
C ILE A 363 -0.67 -14.96 -14.56
N LEU A 364 -0.97 -14.32 -15.70
CA LEU A 364 -1.63 -14.99 -16.82
C LEU A 364 -0.79 -16.11 -17.42
N ARG A 365 0.53 -15.93 -17.52
CA ARG A 365 1.46 -16.96 -17.98
C ARG A 365 1.36 -18.21 -17.09
N ARG A 366 1.36 -18.03 -15.76
CA ARG A 366 1.27 -19.15 -14.79
C ARG A 366 -0.11 -19.78 -14.71
N ALA A 367 -1.16 -18.99 -14.93
CA ALA A 367 -2.54 -19.48 -14.92
C ALA A 367 -2.91 -20.30 -16.17
N ARG A 368 -2.10 -20.25 -17.23
CA ARG A 368 -2.32 -21.01 -18.48
C ARG A 368 -1.49 -22.30 -18.55
N GLY A 369 -0.66 -22.58 -17.54
CA GLY A 369 0.17 -23.74 -17.40
C GLY A 369 1.44 -23.62 -18.14
#